data_8e1ae18ac1f4a5d35f625a26a4ae6203
#
_entry.id   8e1ae18ac1f4a5d35f625a26a4ae6203
#
_cell.length_a   1.000
_cell.length_b   1.000
_cell.length_c   1.000
_cell.angle_alpha   90.00
_cell.angle_beta   90.00
_cell.angle_gamma   90.00
#
_symmetry.space_group_name_H-M   'P 1'
#
loop_
_entity.id
_entity.type
_entity.pdbx_description
1 polymer ?
#
loop_
_entity_poly.entity_id
_entity_poly.type
_entity_poly.pdbx_seq_one_letter_code
_entity_poly.pdbx_strand_id
1 'polypeptide(L)'
;MLRRDCLEKLAAFTASLSISPSIQDFAGRGAAILSLGDTARKRGLQYGATPEADMAGVPPAYSELFAEHCRLLAPNLSWAHVSRAPGQYDFSTEQGTLDFAQSYSMMLTGAHLLWHEQTPAWFAAAGDSAAARQMVSDHIHAMATRFAGRVYSWNVVNEAINPGDGRADGLRSSPLLAKLGGDYVEFAFRTAREFDQQSVLVYNDYGLELENPEQEGRRRALLVLLDRLLASKAPIGAVGLQTHLKLRDCCFKQEVYGRFLKEIEARGLKIMITELDVLDNGAPSNIAQRDRAVADAYKRVLDVALDSPALISVVTWGLSDRYTWLTPRYNPTFARADGLPGRPLPFDSDFAAKPAYWAVIRAIQGAPKRRALYVE
;
A
#
# COMPACT_ATOMS: atom_id res chain seq x y z
N MET A 1 -6.55 -15.59 -32.70
CA MET A 1 -7.11 -16.92 -32.36
C MET A 1 -7.15 -17.20 -30.83
N LEU A 2 -6.99 -16.20 -29.98
CA LEU A 2 -6.86 -16.33 -28.51
C LEU A 2 -8.05 -15.74 -27.71
N ARG A 3 -9.13 -15.35 -28.37
CA ARG A 3 -10.31 -14.71 -27.71
C ARG A 3 -11.51 -15.63 -27.49
N ARG A 4 -11.54 -16.86 -28.05
CA ARG A 4 -12.68 -17.80 -27.91
C ARG A 4 -12.55 -18.77 -26.73
N ASP A 5 -11.36 -19.11 -26.30
CA ASP A 5 -11.15 -20.13 -25.26
C ASP A 5 -11.45 -19.67 -23.82
N CYS A 6 -11.61 -18.37 -23.59
CA CYS A 6 -11.90 -17.83 -22.26
C CYS A 6 -13.41 -17.88 -21.90
N LEU A 7 -14.29 -17.94 -22.89
CA LEU A 7 -15.74 -17.93 -22.66
C LEU A 7 -16.35 -19.34 -22.50
N GLU A 8 -15.72 -20.38 -23.01
CA GLU A 8 -16.22 -21.75 -22.93
C GLU A 8 -15.87 -22.49 -21.63
N LYS A 9 -14.91 -21.98 -20.85
CA LYS A 9 -14.56 -22.57 -19.53
C LYS A 9 -15.40 -22.09 -18.36
N LEU A 10 -16.36 -21.21 -18.58
CA LEU A 10 -17.30 -20.72 -17.54
C LEU A 10 -18.54 -21.60 -17.36
N ALA A 11 -18.74 -22.63 -18.17
CA ALA A 11 -19.98 -23.44 -18.18
C ALA A 11 -19.86 -24.83 -17.55
N ALA A 12 -18.71 -25.24 -16.97
CA ALA A 12 -18.51 -26.60 -16.49
C ALA A 12 -17.99 -26.70 -15.03
N PHE A 13 -18.53 -25.92 -14.12
CA PHE A 13 -18.24 -26.11 -12.68
C PHE A 13 -19.52 -26.02 -11.85
N THR A 14 -20.41 -26.99 -12.06
CA THR A 14 -21.53 -27.28 -11.15
C THR A 14 -21.35 -28.67 -10.58
N ALA A 15 -20.70 -28.79 -9.43
CA ALA A 15 -20.98 -29.84 -8.44
C ALA A 15 -20.13 -29.66 -7.18
N SER A 16 -20.82 -29.66 -6.06
CA SER A 16 -20.42 -29.65 -4.65
C SER A 16 -20.34 -28.28 -3.98
N LEU A 17 -21.51 -27.68 -3.77
CA LEU A 17 -21.75 -26.61 -2.81
C LEU A 17 -21.91 -27.24 -1.41
N SER A 18 -20.86 -27.19 -0.59
CA SER A 18 -21.03 -27.10 0.86
C SER A 18 -21.61 -25.71 1.14
N ILE A 19 -22.80 -25.66 1.69
CA ILE A 19 -23.58 -24.47 2.01
C ILE A 19 -22.83 -23.67 3.08
N SER A 20 -22.05 -22.69 2.67
CA SER A 20 -21.65 -21.60 3.54
C SER A 20 -22.81 -20.60 3.63
N PRO A 21 -23.16 -20.04 4.80
CA PRO A 21 -24.30 -19.15 4.95
C PRO A 21 -24.17 -17.97 4.00
N SER A 22 -25.23 -17.68 3.28
CA SER A 22 -25.31 -16.65 2.25
C SER A 22 -25.09 -15.26 2.86
N ILE A 23 -24.35 -14.41 2.12
CA ILE A 23 -24.11 -12.99 2.43
C ILE A 23 -25.41 -12.18 2.66
N GLN A 24 -26.57 -12.74 2.30
CA GLN A 24 -27.90 -12.13 2.45
C GLN A 24 -28.41 -12.05 3.90
N ASP A 25 -27.85 -12.84 4.85
CA ASP A 25 -28.39 -12.89 6.22
C ASP A 25 -27.89 -11.77 7.16
N PHE A 26 -27.01 -10.87 6.71
CA PHE A 26 -26.41 -9.85 7.56
C PHE A 26 -26.85 -8.39 7.26
N ALA A 27 -27.70 -8.17 6.28
CA ALA A 27 -28.25 -6.82 6.01
C ALA A 27 -29.44 -6.43 6.92
N GLY A 28 -29.76 -7.23 7.90
CA GLY A 28 -30.95 -7.01 8.73
C GLY A 28 -30.79 -7.43 10.17
N ARG A 29 -30.00 -6.71 10.95
CA ARG A 29 -30.07 -6.47 12.42
C ARG A 29 -28.78 -5.78 12.79
N GLY A 30 -28.81 -4.62 13.48
CA GLY A 30 -27.68 -3.78 13.85
C GLY A 30 -26.52 -4.52 14.55
N ALA A 31 -25.74 -5.27 13.78
CA ALA A 31 -24.46 -5.77 14.24
C ALA A 31 -23.57 -4.56 14.41
N ALA A 32 -23.06 -4.37 15.63
CA ALA A 32 -22.09 -3.31 15.90
C ALA A 32 -20.93 -3.40 14.90
N ILE A 33 -20.62 -2.29 14.23
CA ILE A 33 -19.48 -2.19 13.33
C ILE A 33 -18.22 -2.41 14.18
N LEU A 34 -17.36 -3.34 13.79
CA LEU A 34 -16.15 -3.66 14.50
C LEU A 34 -15.02 -2.74 14.02
N SER A 35 -14.20 -2.20 14.91
CA SER A 35 -13.00 -1.46 14.51
C SER A 35 -12.03 -2.37 13.73
N LEU A 36 -11.62 -1.94 12.53
CA LEU A 36 -10.58 -2.61 11.73
C LEU A 36 -9.25 -2.63 12.50
N GLY A 37 -8.87 -1.50 13.08
CA GLY A 37 -7.64 -1.35 13.85
C GLY A 37 -7.61 -2.24 15.09
N ASP A 38 -8.72 -2.28 15.86
CA ASP A 38 -8.77 -3.14 17.04
C ASP A 38 -8.82 -4.62 16.69
N THR A 39 -9.48 -4.96 15.59
CA THR A 39 -9.50 -6.33 15.09
C THR A 39 -8.10 -6.76 14.66
N ALA A 40 -7.35 -5.89 13.98
CA ALA A 40 -5.98 -6.13 13.57
C ALA A 40 -5.04 -6.28 14.80
N ARG A 41 -5.14 -5.38 15.77
CA ARG A 41 -4.33 -5.39 17.00
C ARG A 41 -4.50 -6.69 17.79
N LYS A 42 -5.72 -7.23 17.88
CA LYS A 42 -5.98 -8.55 18.52
C LYS A 42 -5.25 -9.71 17.85
N ARG A 43 -4.77 -9.53 16.63
CA ARG A 43 -3.97 -10.49 15.85
C ARG A 43 -2.49 -10.15 15.81
N GLY A 44 -2.04 -9.07 16.45
CA GLY A 44 -0.66 -8.58 16.39
C GLY A 44 -0.33 -7.87 15.08
N LEU A 45 -1.36 -7.35 14.39
CA LEU A 45 -1.27 -6.58 13.16
C LEU A 45 -1.59 -5.11 13.41
N GLN A 46 -1.14 -4.24 12.52
CA GLN A 46 -1.63 -2.87 12.43
C GLN A 46 -2.58 -2.72 11.23
N TYR A 47 -3.58 -1.86 11.36
CA TYR A 47 -4.42 -1.41 10.27
C TYR A 47 -4.41 0.11 10.16
N GLY A 48 -4.36 0.61 8.94
CA GLY A 48 -4.37 2.03 8.65
C GLY A 48 -4.94 2.36 7.29
N ALA A 49 -4.98 3.65 6.98
CA ALA A 49 -5.39 4.15 5.69
C ALA A 49 -4.72 5.49 5.34
N THR A 50 -4.75 5.82 4.05
CA THR A 50 -4.39 7.15 3.54
C THR A 50 -5.63 8.05 3.58
N PRO A 51 -5.56 9.26 4.14
CA PRO A 51 -6.72 10.16 4.23
C PRO A 51 -6.87 10.99 2.97
N GLU A 52 -6.66 10.67 1.83
CA GLU A 52 -6.88 11.33 0.51
C GLU A 52 -7.41 12.79 0.53
N ALA A 53 -7.52 13.40 1.72
CA ALA A 53 -7.92 14.78 1.97
C ALA A 53 -7.34 15.24 3.31
N ASP A 54 -7.06 16.54 3.45
CA ASP A 54 -6.63 17.12 4.75
C ASP A 54 -7.72 16.94 5.81
N MET A 55 -7.37 16.29 6.92
CA MET A 55 -8.31 15.92 7.97
C MET A 55 -8.93 17.13 8.69
N ALA A 56 -8.35 18.32 8.59
CA ALA A 56 -8.96 19.56 9.12
C ALA A 56 -10.12 20.08 8.27
N GLY A 57 -10.17 19.73 6.97
CA GLY A 57 -11.15 20.23 6.02
C GLY A 57 -12.29 19.27 5.68
N VAL A 58 -12.31 18.06 6.27
CA VAL A 58 -13.32 17.03 5.95
C VAL A 58 -14.52 17.06 6.91
N PRO A 59 -15.69 16.53 6.49
CA PRO A 59 -16.83 16.35 7.39
C PRO A 59 -16.47 15.50 8.62
N PRO A 60 -17.03 15.81 9.82
CA PRO A 60 -16.77 15.04 11.03
C PRO A 60 -16.94 13.53 10.87
N ALA A 61 -17.98 13.09 10.16
CA ALA A 61 -18.23 11.67 9.89
C ALA A 61 -17.06 10.96 9.18
N TYR A 62 -16.27 11.68 8.35
CA TYR A 62 -15.07 11.09 7.72
C TYR A 62 -13.91 10.97 8.70
N SER A 63 -13.65 11.99 9.50
CA SER A 63 -12.60 11.93 10.52
C SER A 63 -12.91 10.91 11.62
N GLU A 64 -14.17 10.80 12.03
CA GLU A 64 -14.65 9.78 12.98
C GLU A 64 -14.41 8.36 12.43
N LEU A 65 -14.62 8.15 11.10
CA LEU A 65 -14.35 6.88 10.46
C LEU A 65 -12.88 6.46 10.62
N PHE A 66 -11.94 7.39 10.42
CA PHE A 66 -10.51 7.12 10.65
C PHE A 66 -10.21 6.88 12.13
N ALA A 67 -10.74 7.69 13.02
CA ALA A 67 -10.55 7.55 14.47
C ALA A 67 -11.00 6.18 14.99
N GLU A 68 -12.11 5.67 14.46
CA GLU A 68 -12.65 4.36 14.83
C GLU A 68 -11.82 3.22 14.26
N HIS A 69 -11.45 3.31 12.97
CA HIS A 69 -10.95 2.16 12.22
C HIS A 69 -9.43 2.11 12.07
N CYS A 70 -8.71 3.21 12.19
CA CYS A 70 -7.27 3.26 11.93
C CYS A 70 -6.43 3.35 13.21
N ARG A 71 -5.21 2.77 13.15
CA ARG A 71 -4.13 2.96 14.12
C ARG A 71 -2.85 3.46 13.45
N LEU A 72 -2.80 3.34 12.12
CA LEU A 72 -1.79 3.94 11.26
C LEU A 72 -2.47 4.94 10.33
N LEU A 73 -1.76 6.05 10.05
CA LEU A 73 -2.16 7.05 9.07
C LEU A 73 -1.03 7.25 8.06
N ALA A 74 -1.37 7.24 6.77
CA ALA A 74 -0.41 7.42 5.69
C ALA A 74 -0.58 8.81 5.03
N PRO A 75 -0.04 9.91 5.59
CA PRO A 75 -0.11 11.24 5.00
C PRO A 75 0.81 11.37 3.79
N ASN A 76 0.54 12.32 2.91
CA ASN A 76 1.41 12.61 1.78
C ASN A 76 2.61 13.45 2.21
N LEU A 77 3.67 12.81 2.66
CA LEU A 77 4.93 13.44 3.07
C LEU A 77 6.06 13.19 2.07
N SER A 78 5.74 12.96 0.80
CA SER A 78 6.74 12.76 -0.25
C SER A 78 7.64 13.99 -0.45
N TRP A 79 8.88 13.79 -0.86
CA TRP A 79 9.92 14.82 -0.89
C TRP A 79 9.51 16.08 -1.69
N ALA A 80 9.00 15.91 -2.91
CA ALA A 80 8.56 17.05 -3.72
C ALA A 80 7.34 17.78 -3.12
N HIS A 81 6.52 17.07 -2.33
CA HIS A 81 5.36 17.66 -1.70
C HIS A 81 5.73 18.59 -0.53
N VAL A 82 6.70 18.16 0.29
CA VAL A 82 7.08 18.88 1.51
C VAL A 82 8.29 19.80 1.36
N SER A 83 9.04 19.75 0.23
CA SER A 83 10.25 20.55 0.05
C SER A 83 10.31 21.22 -1.31
N ARG A 84 10.11 22.53 -1.32
CA ARG A 84 10.12 23.37 -2.54
C ARG A 84 11.51 23.87 -2.94
N ALA A 85 12.46 23.88 -2.01
CA ALA A 85 13.84 24.28 -2.22
C ALA A 85 14.75 23.51 -1.26
N PRO A 86 16.07 23.40 -1.55
CA PRO A 86 17.01 22.72 -0.65
C PRO A 86 16.94 23.26 0.78
N GLY A 87 16.77 22.36 1.76
CA GLY A 87 16.71 22.70 3.18
C GLY A 87 15.43 23.41 3.64
N GLN A 88 14.46 23.66 2.74
CA GLN A 88 13.19 24.31 3.07
C GLN A 88 12.06 23.29 3.05
N TYR A 89 11.40 23.12 4.18
CA TYR A 89 10.29 22.18 4.37
C TYR A 89 9.02 22.93 4.76
N ASP A 90 7.92 22.57 4.10
CA ASP A 90 6.58 23.11 4.36
C ASP A 90 5.62 21.93 4.55
N PHE A 91 5.10 21.76 5.76
CA PHE A 91 4.14 20.73 6.12
C PHE A 91 2.73 21.29 6.29
N SER A 92 2.48 22.54 5.92
CA SER A 92 1.21 23.23 6.16
C SER A 92 0.02 22.54 5.49
N THR A 93 0.22 21.94 4.31
CA THR A 93 -0.81 21.19 3.58
C THR A 93 -1.23 19.88 4.26
N GLU A 94 -0.38 19.35 5.11
CA GLU A 94 -0.63 18.10 5.86
C GLU A 94 -0.85 18.35 7.35
N GLN A 95 -0.82 19.61 7.80
CA GLN A 95 -0.84 19.92 9.24
C GLN A 95 -2.11 19.42 9.92
N GLY A 96 -3.27 19.57 9.29
CA GLY A 96 -4.53 19.05 9.83
C GLY A 96 -4.53 17.52 10.00
N THR A 97 -3.94 16.82 9.02
CA THR A 97 -3.75 15.37 9.07
C THR A 97 -2.77 14.95 10.16
N LEU A 98 -1.67 15.70 10.34
CA LEU A 98 -0.67 15.44 11.38
C LEU A 98 -1.21 15.69 12.79
N ASP A 99 -2.00 16.74 12.97
CA ASP A 99 -2.66 17.08 14.24
C ASP A 99 -3.73 16.04 14.58
N PHE A 100 -4.47 15.57 13.60
CA PHE A 100 -5.43 14.48 13.74
C PHE A 100 -4.74 13.20 14.21
N ALA A 101 -3.66 12.78 13.53
CA ALA A 101 -2.89 11.60 13.92
C ALA A 101 -2.42 11.70 15.38
N GLN A 102 -1.92 12.86 15.79
CA GLN A 102 -1.46 13.10 17.16
C GLN A 102 -2.62 13.03 18.16
N SER A 103 -3.77 13.65 17.85
CA SER A 103 -4.94 13.70 18.76
C SER A 103 -5.54 12.32 19.03
N TYR A 104 -5.41 11.39 18.08
CA TYR A 104 -5.90 10.01 18.20
C TYR A 104 -4.78 8.99 18.43
N SER A 105 -3.58 9.44 18.80
CA SER A 105 -2.42 8.56 19.07
C SER A 105 -2.13 7.57 17.94
N MET A 106 -2.33 8.00 16.68
CA MET A 106 -2.00 7.20 15.51
C MET A 106 -0.53 7.38 15.14
N MET A 107 0.14 6.30 14.78
CA MET A 107 1.47 6.37 14.21
C MET A 107 1.40 6.63 12.70
N LEU A 108 2.43 7.30 12.17
CA LEU A 108 2.55 7.56 10.73
C LEU A 108 3.16 6.35 10.01
N THR A 109 2.75 6.12 8.78
CA THR A 109 3.29 5.05 7.91
C THR A 109 3.35 5.54 6.46
N GLY A 110 4.12 4.87 5.61
CA GLY A 110 4.06 5.03 4.16
C GLY A 110 4.65 6.33 3.60
N ALA A 111 5.12 7.27 4.43
CA ALA A 111 5.78 8.47 3.91
C ALA A 111 6.99 8.09 3.06
N HIS A 112 6.95 8.44 1.76
CA HIS A 112 8.00 8.10 0.80
C HIS A 112 9.20 9.06 0.99
N LEU A 113 10.33 8.55 1.50
CA LEU A 113 11.54 9.36 1.57
C LEU A 113 12.12 9.59 0.17
N LEU A 114 12.26 8.53 -0.63
CA LEU A 114 12.70 8.64 -2.02
C LEU A 114 11.71 7.95 -2.96
N TRP A 115 11.17 8.72 -3.88
CA TRP A 115 10.32 8.23 -4.97
C TRP A 115 10.62 9.00 -6.25
N HIS A 116 10.84 8.31 -7.35
CA HIS A 116 11.25 8.91 -8.62
C HIS A 116 10.22 9.92 -9.19
N GLU A 117 8.91 9.69 -8.94
CA GLU A 117 7.85 10.61 -9.38
C GLU A 117 7.69 11.82 -8.45
N GLN A 118 8.15 11.72 -7.21
CA GLN A 118 8.07 12.77 -6.20
C GLN A 118 9.45 13.28 -5.76
N THR A 119 10.42 13.18 -6.66
CA THR A 119 11.72 13.84 -6.50
C THR A 119 11.56 15.32 -6.86
N PRO A 120 11.97 16.28 -6.01
CA PRO A 120 11.83 17.69 -6.31
C PRO A 120 12.57 18.09 -7.58
N ALA A 121 11.95 18.98 -8.40
CA ALA A 121 12.56 19.42 -9.66
C ALA A 121 13.96 20.06 -9.46
N TRP A 122 14.19 20.75 -8.34
CA TRP A 122 15.47 21.34 -8.01
C TRP A 122 16.58 20.30 -7.75
N PHE A 123 16.25 19.04 -7.42
CA PHE A 123 17.23 17.98 -7.25
C PHE A 123 18.01 17.68 -8.56
N ALA A 124 17.41 17.93 -9.71
CA ALA A 124 18.10 17.80 -11.00
C ALA A 124 19.33 18.72 -11.12
N ALA A 125 19.37 19.84 -10.38
CA ALA A 125 20.48 20.76 -10.33
C ALA A 125 21.62 20.32 -9.40
N ALA A 126 21.50 19.18 -8.71
CA ALA A 126 22.62 18.59 -7.95
C ALA A 126 23.84 18.45 -8.85
N GLY A 127 24.98 19.00 -8.43
CA GLY A 127 26.20 19.07 -9.24
C GLY A 127 26.75 17.66 -9.58
N ASP A 128 27.29 17.00 -8.60
CA ASP A 128 27.84 15.64 -8.71
C ASP A 128 27.11 14.65 -7.80
N SER A 129 27.56 13.41 -7.81
CA SER A 129 26.98 12.36 -6.96
C SER A 129 27.15 12.65 -5.46
N ALA A 130 28.22 13.31 -5.03
CA ALA A 130 28.42 13.64 -3.63
C ALA A 130 27.44 14.71 -3.18
N ALA A 131 27.22 15.75 -3.97
CA ALA A 131 26.21 16.78 -3.71
C ALA A 131 24.79 16.19 -3.69
N ALA A 132 24.47 15.29 -4.63
CA ALA A 132 23.18 14.60 -4.66
C ALA A 132 22.95 13.72 -3.41
N ARG A 133 23.97 12.99 -2.96
CA ARG A 133 23.92 12.18 -1.73
C ARG A 133 23.73 13.05 -0.50
N GLN A 134 24.39 14.21 -0.44
CA GLN A 134 24.20 15.15 0.67
C GLN A 134 22.75 15.65 0.72
N MET A 135 22.18 16.05 -0.42
CA MET A 135 20.76 16.50 -0.49
C MET A 135 19.79 15.40 -0.01
N VAL A 136 20.03 14.15 -0.37
CA VAL A 136 19.24 13.01 0.12
C VAL A 136 19.40 12.80 1.62
N SER A 137 20.63 12.87 2.12
CA SER A 137 20.92 12.74 3.56
C SER A 137 20.24 13.84 4.37
N ASP A 138 20.33 15.09 3.90
CA ASP A 138 19.68 16.24 4.54
C ASP A 138 18.15 16.08 4.57
N HIS A 139 17.55 15.56 3.48
CA HIS A 139 16.13 15.28 3.44
C HIS A 139 15.72 14.20 4.45
N ILE A 140 16.39 13.05 4.42
CA ILE A 140 16.10 11.94 5.35
C ILE A 140 16.28 12.39 6.80
N HIS A 141 17.33 13.14 7.10
CA HIS A 141 17.58 13.70 8.43
C HIS A 141 16.45 14.64 8.88
N ALA A 142 16.04 15.57 8.01
CA ALA A 142 14.95 16.50 8.31
C ALA A 142 13.63 15.77 8.61
N MET A 143 13.31 14.76 7.82
CA MET A 143 12.10 13.94 8.02
C MET A 143 12.18 13.12 9.31
N ALA A 144 13.28 12.42 9.54
CA ALA A 144 13.49 11.60 10.74
C ALA A 144 13.45 12.45 12.02
N THR A 145 14.05 13.64 12.00
CA THR A 145 14.03 14.58 13.13
C THR A 145 12.63 15.12 13.38
N ARG A 146 11.93 15.57 12.33
CA ARG A 146 10.58 16.15 12.44
C ARG A 146 9.56 15.19 13.01
N PHE A 147 9.67 13.90 12.68
CA PHE A 147 8.71 12.86 13.03
C PHE A 147 9.26 11.82 14.03
N ALA A 148 10.33 12.13 14.74
CA ALA A 148 10.95 11.24 15.72
C ALA A 148 9.92 10.67 16.70
N GLY A 149 9.91 9.33 16.86
CA GLY A 149 9.00 8.60 17.76
C GLY A 149 7.53 8.53 17.30
N ARG A 150 7.20 9.10 16.12
CA ARG A 150 5.82 9.14 15.59
C ARG A 150 5.61 8.24 14.38
N VAL A 151 6.66 7.62 13.87
CA VAL A 151 6.61 6.83 12.64
C VAL A 151 6.69 5.34 12.97
N TYR A 152 5.71 4.58 12.48
CA TYR A 152 5.73 3.12 12.50
C TYR A 152 6.66 2.56 11.43
N SER A 153 6.55 3.10 10.21
CA SER A 153 7.41 2.68 9.10
C SER A 153 7.66 3.81 8.09
N TRP A 154 8.87 3.85 7.53
CA TRP A 154 9.24 4.69 6.39
C TRP A 154 9.25 3.87 5.12
N ASN A 155 8.57 4.31 4.07
CA ASN A 155 8.86 3.86 2.71
C ASN A 155 10.16 4.54 2.26
N VAL A 156 11.30 3.92 2.59
CA VAL A 156 12.63 4.53 2.36
C VAL A 156 12.88 4.77 0.88
N VAL A 157 12.57 3.76 0.06
CA VAL A 157 12.61 3.86 -1.40
C VAL A 157 11.33 3.26 -1.97
N ASN A 158 10.67 4.04 -2.82
CA ASN A 158 9.46 3.64 -3.53
C ASN A 158 9.78 3.38 -5.00
N GLU A 159 9.33 2.22 -5.53
CA GLU A 159 9.26 1.88 -6.97
C GLU A 159 10.61 1.95 -7.71
N ALA A 160 11.68 1.47 -7.08
CA ALA A 160 13.00 1.48 -7.71
C ALA A 160 13.17 0.43 -8.81
N ILE A 161 12.22 -0.51 -8.97
CA ILE A 161 12.32 -1.60 -9.94
C ILE A 161 11.51 -1.29 -11.20
N ASN A 162 12.13 -1.46 -12.37
CA ASN A 162 11.43 -1.53 -13.64
C ASN A 162 12.20 -2.39 -14.63
N PRO A 163 11.98 -3.72 -14.69
CA PRO A 163 12.64 -4.59 -15.65
C PRO A 163 12.40 -4.18 -17.11
N GLY A 164 11.29 -3.48 -17.39
CA GLY A 164 10.95 -2.95 -18.71
C GLY A 164 11.97 -1.94 -19.27
N ASP A 165 12.79 -1.32 -18.42
CA ASP A 165 13.87 -0.42 -18.83
C ASP A 165 15.10 -1.17 -19.38
N GLY A 166 15.09 -2.51 -19.36
CA GLY A 166 16.13 -3.35 -19.96
C GLY A 166 17.48 -3.36 -19.22
N ARG A 167 17.55 -2.83 -18.01
CA ARG A 167 18.78 -2.83 -17.20
C ARG A 167 19.03 -4.20 -16.58
N ALA A 168 20.30 -4.61 -16.58
CA ALA A 168 20.70 -5.91 -16.02
C ALA A 168 20.47 -6.02 -14.49
N ASP A 169 20.48 -4.89 -13.77
CA ASP A 169 20.22 -4.83 -12.32
C ASP A 169 18.73 -4.73 -11.98
N GLY A 170 17.84 -4.65 -13.00
CA GLY A 170 16.39 -4.53 -12.84
C GLY A 170 15.91 -3.20 -12.27
N LEU A 171 16.82 -2.26 -11.98
CA LEU A 171 16.46 -0.97 -11.45
C LEU A 171 15.82 -0.07 -12.51
N ARG A 172 14.92 0.79 -12.06
CA ARG A 172 14.29 1.83 -12.87
C ARG A 172 15.29 2.89 -13.30
N SER A 173 15.28 3.25 -14.57
CA SER A 173 15.96 4.43 -15.09
C SER A 173 15.26 5.69 -14.56
N SER A 174 15.90 6.37 -13.63
CA SER A 174 15.29 7.50 -12.91
C SER A 174 16.32 8.59 -12.59
N PRO A 175 15.89 9.83 -12.28
CA PRO A 175 16.80 10.88 -11.82
C PRO A 175 17.59 10.46 -10.57
N LEU A 176 16.99 9.69 -9.65
CA LEU A 176 17.67 9.18 -8.47
C LEU A 176 18.83 8.24 -8.85
N LEU A 177 18.55 7.27 -9.71
CA LEU A 177 19.59 6.35 -10.19
C LEU A 177 20.71 7.08 -10.95
N ALA A 178 20.34 8.04 -11.81
CA ALA A 178 21.31 8.78 -12.62
C ALA A 178 22.24 9.64 -11.78
N LYS A 179 21.75 10.26 -10.71
CA LYS A 179 22.53 11.15 -9.85
C LYS A 179 23.28 10.41 -8.74
N LEU A 180 22.70 9.35 -8.18
CA LEU A 180 23.20 8.66 -7.00
C LEU A 180 24.00 7.39 -7.31
N GLY A 181 23.78 6.79 -8.50
CA GLY A 181 24.39 5.51 -8.85
C GLY A 181 23.59 4.28 -8.42
N GLY A 182 24.04 3.08 -8.82
CA GLY A 182 23.31 1.82 -8.65
C GLY A 182 23.15 1.34 -7.21
N ASP A 183 23.88 1.90 -6.27
CA ASP A 183 23.83 1.59 -4.85
C ASP A 183 22.90 2.54 -4.05
N TYR A 184 22.16 3.43 -4.73
CA TYR A 184 21.38 4.48 -4.09
C TYR A 184 20.32 3.94 -3.11
N VAL A 185 19.76 2.75 -3.39
CA VAL A 185 18.77 2.12 -2.51
C VAL A 185 19.43 1.73 -1.18
N GLU A 186 20.61 1.09 -1.25
CA GLU A 186 21.38 0.74 -0.06
C GLU A 186 21.78 2.01 0.74
N PHE A 187 22.28 3.02 0.05
CA PHE A 187 22.65 4.30 0.65
C PHE A 187 21.46 4.91 1.40
N ALA A 188 20.26 4.96 0.79
CA ALA A 188 19.08 5.51 1.43
C ALA A 188 18.69 4.74 2.70
N PHE A 189 18.73 3.40 2.68
CA PHE A 189 18.42 2.59 3.86
C PHE A 189 19.44 2.82 5.01
N ARG A 190 20.73 2.91 4.71
CA ARG A 190 21.74 3.21 5.71
C ARG A 190 21.55 4.58 6.33
N THR A 191 21.33 5.59 5.49
CA THR A 191 21.04 6.96 5.92
C THR A 191 19.77 7.02 6.77
N ALA A 192 18.70 6.35 6.37
CA ALA A 192 17.46 6.32 7.15
C ALA A 192 17.68 5.70 8.54
N ARG A 193 18.44 4.61 8.64
CA ARG A 193 18.74 3.95 9.92
C ARG A 193 19.67 4.79 10.80
N GLU A 194 20.53 5.59 10.22
CA GLU A 194 21.39 6.50 10.96
C GLU A 194 20.57 7.51 11.77
N PHE A 195 19.50 8.04 11.17
CA PHE A 195 18.68 9.08 11.79
C PHE A 195 17.42 8.55 12.49
N ASP A 196 16.96 7.35 12.17
CA ASP A 196 15.83 6.70 12.84
C ASP A 196 16.16 5.24 13.17
N GLN A 197 16.40 4.99 14.48
CA GLN A 197 16.78 3.67 14.99
C GLN A 197 15.59 2.74 15.25
N GLN A 198 14.37 3.24 15.23
CA GLN A 198 13.19 2.52 15.74
C GLN A 198 12.23 2.07 14.65
N SER A 199 11.94 2.93 13.68
CA SER A 199 10.94 2.67 12.65
C SER A 199 11.29 1.48 11.76
N VAL A 200 10.28 0.81 11.21
CA VAL A 200 10.47 -0.22 10.19
C VAL A 200 10.87 0.46 8.88
N LEU A 201 12.01 0.09 8.33
CA LEU A 201 12.49 0.59 7.05
C LEU A 201 11.99 -0.31 5.92
N VAL A 202 11.21 0.25 5.00
CA VAL A 202 10.45 -0.48 3.97
C VAL A 202 10.96 -0.13 2.58
N TYR A 203 11.16 -1.15 1.75
CA TYR A 203 11.18 -1.02 0.30
C TYR A 203 9.77 -1.25 -0.22
N ASN A 204 9.16 -0.30 -0.94
CA ASN A 204 7.78 -0.36 -1.38
C ASN A 204 7.68 -0.44 -2.90
N ASP A 205 6.81 -1.31 -3.44
CA ASP A 205 6.63 -1.45 -4.89
C ASP A 205 5.25 -2.04 -5.27
N TYR A 206 4.89 -1.93 -6.54
CA TYR A 206 3.63 -2.38 -7.14
C TYR A 206 3.82 -3.49 -8.17
N GLY A 207 2.70 -4.08 -8.59
CA GLY A 207 2.67 -5.04 -9.70
C GLY A 207 3.43 -6.33 -9.37
N LEU A 208 3.12 -6.92 -8.23
CA LEU A 208 3.77 -8.12 -7.68
C LEU A 208 2.78 -9.27 -7.44
N GLU A 209 1.47 -9.05 -7.67
CA GLU A 209 0.39 -9.93 -7.25
C GLU A 209 -0.01 -10.96 -8.31
N LEU A 210 0.07 -10.58 -9.61
CA LEU A 210 -0.54 -11.36 -10.70
C LEU A 210 0.44 -12.34 -11.34
N GLU A 211 -0.10 -13.45 -11.88
CA GLU A 211 0.65 -14.38 -12.72
C GLU A 211 0.65 -13.89 -14.18
N ASN A 212 1.60 -13.04 -14.50
CA ASN A 212 1.89 -12.64 -15.89
C ASN A 212 3.39 -12.34 -16.05
N PRO A 213 3.93 -12.31 -17.28
CA PRO A 213 5.37 -12.15 -17.53
C PRO A 213 5.95 -10.85 -16.96
N GLU A 214 5.20 -9.76 -16.98
CA GLU A 214 5.62 -8.47 -16.46
C GLU A 214 5.85 -8.54 -14.94
N GLN A 215 4.82 -8.96 -14.20
CA GLN A 215 4.89 -9.03 -12.74
C GLN A 215 5.85 -10.13 -12.26
N GLU A 216 6.00 -11.21 -13.03
CA GLU A 216 7.04 -12.20 -12.77
C GLU A 216 8.44 -11.61 -12.92
N GLY A 217 8.66 -10.78 -13.94
CA GLY A 217 9.90 -10.03 -14.11
C GLY A 217 10.17 -9.09 -12.93
N ARG A 218 9.13 -8.39 -12.45
CA ARG A 218 9.23 -7.49 -11.28
C ARG A 218 9.56 -8.26 -10.00
N ARG A 219 8.87 -9.38 -9.71
CA ARG A 219 9.17 -10.23 -8.54
C ARG A 219 10.62 -10.70 -8.55
N ARG A 220 11.13 -11.18 -9.70
CA ARG A 220 12.54 -11.61 -9.82
C ARG A 220 13.50 -10.46 -9.56
N ALA A 221 13.28 -9.30 -10.17
CA ALA A 221 14.13 -8.13 -9.96
C ALA A 221 14.12 -7.66 -8.50
N LEU A 222 12.95 -7.69 -7.85
CA LEU A 222 12.83 -7.39 -6.43
C LEU A 222 13.65 -8.37 -5.58
N LEU A 223 13.50 -9.68 -5.79
CA LEU A 223 14.25 -10.68 -5.01
C LEU A 223 15.76 -10.51 -5.18
N VAL A 224 16.25 -10.20 -6.38
CA VAL A 224 17.66 -9.87 -6.62
C VAL A 224 18.09 -8.62 -5.87
N LEU A 225 17.27 -7.57 -5.86
CA LEU A 225 17.55 -6.36 -5.09
C LEU A 225 17.62 -6.67 -3.58
N LEU A 226 16.67 -7.45 -3.05
CA LEU A 226 16.65 -7.84 -1.64
C LEU A 226 17.89 -8.66 -1.27
N ASP A 227 18.30 -9.62 -2.10
CA ASP A 227 19.50 -10.41 -1.87
C ASP A 227 20.76 -9.55 -1.82
N ARG A 228 20.86 -8.53 -2.70
CA ARG A 228 21.96 -7.56 -2.70
C ARG A 228 21.98 -6.72 -1.43
N LEU A 229 20.82 -6.19 -1.01
CA LEU A 229 20.70 -5.38 0.21
C LEU A 229 21.05 -6.19 1.46
N LEU A 230 20.61 -7.44 1.54
CA LEU A 230 20.92 -8.34 2.66
C LEU A 230 22.40 -8.73 2.68
N ALA A 231 23.00 -9.03 1.53
CA ALA A 231 24.41 -9.35 1.42
C ALA A 231 25.32 -8.18 1.89
N SER A 232 24.90 -6.94 1.59
CA SER A 232 25.60 -5.74 2.06
C SER A 232 25.22 -5.36 3.51
N LYS A 233 24.34 -6.11 4.16
CA LYS A 233 23.79 -5.81 5.51
C LYS A 233 23.12 -4.42 5.57
N ALA A 234 22.45 -4.02 4.49
CA ALA A 234 21.60 -2.84 4.51
C ALA A 234 20.43 -3.06 5.51
N PRO A 235 20.04 -2.06 6.30
CA PRO A 235 19.07 -2.22 7.38
C PRO A 235 17.62 -2.23 6.88
N ILE A 236 17.33 -3.01 5.83
CA ILE A 236 15.96 -3.23 5.37
C ILE A 236 15.21 -4.09 6.38
N GLY A 237 14.00 -3.66 6.78
CA GLY A 237 13.15 -4.37 7.74
C GLY A 237 11.95 -5.05 7.11
N ALA A 238 11.41 -4.47 6.04
CA ALA A 238 10.21 -4.99 5.39
C ALA A 238 10.15 -4.70 3.90
N VAL A 239 9.31 -5.47 3.22
CA VAL A 239 8.85 -5.21 1.85
C VAL A 239 7.41 -4.73 1.92
N GLY A 240 7.13 -3.57 1.34
CA GLY A 240 5.80 -3.03 1.10
C GLY A 240 5.27 -3.48 -0.27
N LEU A 241 4.06 -4.00 -0.26
CA LEU A 241 3.31 -4.40 -1.44
C LEU A 241 2.16 -3.41 -1.58
N GLN A 242 2.18 -2.58 -2.62
CA GLN A 242 1.13 -1.55 -2.80
C GLN A 242 -0.25 -2.19 -2.96
N THR A 243 -0.34 -3.25 -3.73
CA THR A 243 -1.57 -4.05 -3.90
C THR A 243 -2.74 -3.22 -4.48
N HIS A 244 -2.45 -2.38 -5.49
CA HIS A 244 -3.46 -1.73 -6.32
C HIS A 244 -4.06 -2.73 -7.29
N LEU A 245 -5.23 -3.27 -6.96
CA LEU A 245 -5.89 -4.30 -7.74
C LEU A 245 -6.83 -3.69 -8.80
N LYS A 246 -7.09 -4.45 -9.87
CA LYS A 246 -8.06 -4.06 -10.91
C LYS A 246 -8.98 -5.24 -11.20
N LEU A 247 -10.30 -5.04 -11.17
CA LEU A 247 -11.25 -6.13 -11.43
C LEU A 247 -11.18 -6.73 -12.84
N ARG A 248 -10.65 -5.95 -13.81
CA ARG A 248 -10.42 -6.45 -15.16
C ARG A 248 -9.17 -7.35 -15.28
N ASP A 249 -8.28 -7.32 -14.31
CA ASP A 249 -7.08 -8.12 -14.34
C ASP A 249 -7.44 -9.57 -14.01
N CYS A 250 -7.36 -10.43 -15.03
CA CYS A 250 -7.34 -11.87 -14.80
C CYS A 250 -5.99 -12.26 -14.19
N CYS A 251 -5.82 -13.48 -13.79
CA CYS A 251 -4.52 -14.07 -13.47
C CYS A 251 -3.98 -13.82 -12.04
N PHE A 252 -4.83 -13.39 -11.09
CA PHE A 252 -4.46 -13.56 -9.69
C PHE A 252 -4.54 -15.05 -9.31
N LYS A 253 -3.41 -15.63 -8.96
CA LYS A 253 -3.33 -17.01 -8.46
C LYS A 253 -2.74 -17.02 -7.05
N GLN A 254 -3.50 -17.55 -6.11
CA GLN A 254 -3.11 -17.60 -4.69
C GLN A 254 -1.78 -18.31 -4.47
N GLU A 255 -1.53 -19.41 -5.22
CA GLU A 255 -0.30 -20.16 -5.12
C GLU A 255 0.93 -19.40 -5.58
N VAL A 256 0.79 -18.58 -6.65
CA VAL A 256 1.89 -17.75 -7.17
C VAL A 256 2.23 -16.65 -6.19
N TYR A 257 1.20 -15.94 -5.74
CA TYR A 257 1.36 -14.87 -4.75
C TYR A 257 1.89 -15.40 -3.43
N GLY A 258 1.34 -16.51 -2.92
CA GLY A 258 1.79 -17.14 -1.68
C GLY A 258 3.24 -17.63 -1.73
N ARG A 259 3.70 -18.18 -2.86
CA ARG A 259 5.13 -18.52 -3.03
C ARG A 259 6.02 -17.28 -2.96
N PHE A 260 5.62 -16.19 -3.61
CA PHE A 260 6.38 -14.95 -3.56
C PHE A 260 6.48 -14.37 -2.14
N LEU A 261 5.39 -14.40 -1.35
CA LEU A 261 5.43 -13.98 0.04
C LEU A 261 6.38 -14.84 0.88
N LYS A 262 6.40 -16.17 0.66
CA LYS A 262 7.35 -17.09 1.31
C LYS A 262 8.80 -16.81 0.94
N GLU A 263 9.08 -16.36 -0.28
CA GLU A 263 10.43 -15.95 -0.70
C GLU A 263 10.91 -14.71 0.08
N ILE A 264 10.01 -13.75 0.36
CA ILE A 264 10.33 -12.59 1.21
C ILE A 264 10.54 -13.05 2.67
N GLU A 265 9.65 -13.89 3.17
CA GLU A 265 9.72 -14.43 4.54
C GLU A 265 11.01 -15.25 4.78
N ALA A 266 11.41 -16.09 3.82
CA ALA A 266 12.64 -16.88 3.88
C ALA A 266 13.91 -16.02 3.99
N ARG A 267 13.85 -14.75 3.56
CA ARG A 267 14.92 -13.74 3.72
C ARG A 267 14.91 -13.05 5.09
N GLY A 268 14.01 -13.44 5.99
CA GLY A 268 13.87 -12.85 7.32
C GLY A 268 13.20 -11.47 7.33
N LEU A 269 12.64 -11.04 6.21
CA LEU A 269 11.99 -9.74 6.07
C LEU A 269 10.52 -9.79 6.48
N LYS A 270 10.02 -8.66 7.00
CA LYS A 270 8.60 -8.46 7.21
C LYS A 270 7.91 -8.05 5.91
N ILE A 271 6.59 -8.19 5.89
CA ILE A 271 5.73 -7.83 4.78
C ILE A 271 4.70 -6.80 5.27
N MET A 272 4.42 -5.81 4.45
CA MET A 272 3.34 -4.85 4.66
C MET A 272 2.49 -4.77 3.40
N ILE A 273 1.17 -4.80 3.53
CA ILE A 273 0.29 -4.28 2.48
C ILE A 273 0.15 -2.79 2.74
N THR A 274 0.51 -1.96 1.76
CA THR A 274 0.74 -0.53 1.99
C THR A 274 -0.31 0.38 1.35
N GLU A 275 -1.03 -0.08 0.30
CA GLU A 275 -1.85 0.82 -0.53
C GLU A 275 -3.07 0.11 -1.14
N LEU A 276 -3.65 -0.85 -0.40
CA LEU A 276 -4.71 -1.73 -0.94
C LEU A 276 -5.94 -0.95 -1.36
N ASP A 277 -6.26 -1.04 -2.62
CA ASP A 277 -7.52 -0.61 -3.23
C ASP A 277 -7.89 -1.48 -4.44
N VAL A 278 -9.10 -1.29 -5.00
CA VAL A 278 -9.58 -2.10 -6.12
C VAL A 278 -10.27 -1.23 -7.17
N LEU A 279 -9.60 -0.96 -8.28
CA LEU A 279 -10.20 -0.29 -9.42
C LEU A 279 -11.31 -1.16 -10.02
N ASP A 280 -12.56 -0.67 -9.94
CA ASP A 280 -13.77 -1.42 -10.31
C ASP A 280 -14.32 -1.12 -11.72
N ASN A 281 -13.52 -0.45 -12.57
CA ASN A 281 -13.97 -0.05 -13.91
C ASN A 281 -14.26 -1.23 -14.87
N GLY A 282 -13.90 -2.47 -14.50
CA GLY A 282 -14.28 -3.70 -15.19
C GLY A 282 -15.53 -4.38 -14.63
N ALA A 283 -16.13 -3.86 -13.55
CA ALA A 283 -17.31 -4.45 -12.93
C ALA A 283 -18.63 -4.09 -13.63
N PRO A 284 -19.70 -4.91 -13.46
CA PRO A 284 -21.06 -4.57 -13.92
C PRO A 284 -21.55 -3.24 -13.34
N SER A 285 -22.56 -2.60 -13.96
CA SER A 285 -23.15 -1.34 -13.46
C SER A 285 -23.99 -1.51 -12.19
N ASN A 286 -24.52 -2.72 -11.93
CA ASN A 286 -25.29 -3.00 -10.74
C ASN A 286 -24.43 -2.87 -9.47
N ILE A 287 -24.82 -1.98 -8.55
CA ILE A 287 -24.05 -1.65 -7.34
C ILE A 287 -23.78 -2.89 -6.48
N ALA A 288 -24.77 -3.74 -6.23
CA ALA A 288 -24.59 -4.92 -5.39
C ALA A 288 -23.59 -5.92 -6.00
N GLN A 289 -23.59 -6.08 -7.32
CA GLN A 289 -22.64 -6.93 -8.02
C GLN A 289 -21.23 -6.32 -8.01
N ARG A 290 -21.11 -4.99 -8.18
CA ARG A 290 -19.84 -4.27 -8.10
C ARG A 290 -19.20 -4.42 -6.72
N ASP A 291 -19.97 -4.09 -5.67
CA ASP A 291 -19.48 -4.14 -4.29
C ASP A 291 -19.07 -5.56 -3.89
N ARG A 292 -19.78 -6.57 -4.39
CA ARG A 292 -19.40 -7.97 -4.20
C ARG A 292 -18.08 -8.31 -4.91
N ALA A 293 -17.94 -7.90 -6.18
CA ALA A 293 -16.72 -8.15 -6.94
C ALA A 293 -15.49 -7.48 -6.30
N VAL A 294 -15.64 -6.25 -5.80
CA VAL A 294 -14.59 -5.55 -5.03
C VAL A 294 -14.27 -6.33 -3.75
N ALA A 295 -15.27 -6.74 -2.97
CA ALA A 295 -15.08 -7.53 -1.76
C ALA A 295 -14.37 -8.86 -2.01
N ASP A 296 -14.69 -9.54 -3.10
CA ASP A 296 -14.03 -10.78 -3.51
C ASP A 296 -12.56 -10.56 -3.89
N ALA A 297 -12.22 -9.41 -4.47
CA ALA A 297 -10.82 -9.07 -4.74
C ALA A 297 -10.03 -8.81 -3.45
N TYR A 298 -10.58 -8.01 -2.51
CA TYR A 298 -10.00 -7.83 -1.17
C TYR A 298 -9.78 -9.18 -0.48
N LYS A 299 -10.82 -10.03 -0.45
CA LYS A 299 -10.74 -11.33 0.19
C LYS A 299 -9.65 -12.21 -0.40
N ARG A 300 -9.58 -12.34 -1.73
CA ARG A 300 -8.61 -13.22 -2.39
C ARG A 300 -7.15 -12.88 -2.07
N VAL A 301 -6.81 -11.60 -2.04
CA VAL A 301 -5.44 -11.18 -1.75
C VAL A 301 -5.14 -11.27 -0.25
N LEU A 302 -6.09 -10.86 0.60
CA LEU A 302 -5.91 -10.86 2.05
C LEU A 302 -5.88 -12.27 2.64
N ASP A 303 -6.65 -13.22 2.12
CA ASP A 303 -6.61 -14.62 2.56
C ASP A 303 -5.18 -15.18 2.44
N VAL A 304 -4.46 -14.85 1.35
CA VAL A 304 -3.08 -15.32 1.16
C VAL A 304 -2.09 -14.52 2.00
N ALA A 305 -2.22 -13.18 1.99
CA ALA A 305 -1.26 -12.31 2.68
C ALA A 305 -1.31 -12.50 4.20
N LEU A 306 -2.51 -12.68 4.76
CA LEU A 306 -2.72 -12.85 6.19
C LEU A 306 -2.31 -14.23 6.71
N ASP A 307 -2.13 -15.23 5.85
CA ASP A 307 -1.54 -16.52 6.23
C ASP A 307 -0.03 -16.41 6.53
N SER A 308 0.66 -15.41 5.96
CA SER A 308 2.09 -15.20 6.24
C SER A 308 2.30 -14.60 7.64
N PRO A 309 3.08 -15.25 8.52
CA PRO A 309 3.44 -14.69 9.82
C PRO A 309 4.38 -13.48 9.71
N ALA A 310 4.94 -13.23 8.55
CA ALA A 310 5.77 -12.06 8.28
C ALA A 310 4.96 -10.79 8.02
N LEU A 311 3.65 -10.89 7.70
CA LEU A 311 2.80 -9.73 7.50
C LEU A 311 2.58 -8.99 8.83
N ILE A 312 2.83 -7.68 8.86
CA ILE A 312 2.76 -6.86 10.07
C ILE A 312 1.69 -5.76 10.00
N SER A 313 1.28 -5.36 8.81
CA SER A 313 0.23 -4.35 8.64
C SER A 313 -0.54 -4.49 7.34
N VAL A 314 -1.75 -3.95 7.35
CA VAL A 314 -2.59 -3.72 6.17
C VAL A 314 -3.00 -2.25 6.17
N VAL A 315 -2.67 -1.54 5.09
CA VAL A 315 -3.06 -0.15 4.86
C VAL A 315 -3.86 -0.09 3.57
N THR A 316 -5.06 0.49 3.63
CA THR A 316 -5.86 0.77 2.44
C THR A 316 -5.54 2.16 1.90
N TRP A 317 -5.54 2.33 0.57
CA TRP A 317 -5.31 3.63 -0.05
C TRP A 317 -6.62 4.42 -0.12
N GLY A 318 -7.03 4.90 1.05
CA GLY A 318 -8.32 5.49 1.37
C GLY A 318 -9.23 4.56 2.18
N LEU A 319 -10.25 5.14 2.83
CA LEU A 319 -11.30 4.39 3.52
C LEU A 319 -12.65 4.47 2.79
N SER A 320 -13.00 5.62 2.23
CA SER A 320 -14.31 5.89 1.62
C SER A 320 -14.19 6.26 0.15
N ASP A 321 -15.10 5.74 -0.65
CA ASP A 321 -15.23 6.05 -2.08
C ASP A 321 -15.37 7.55 -2.37
N ARG A 322 -15.79 8.36 -1.39
CA ARG A 322 -15.90 9.82 -1.53
C ARG A 322 -14.55 10.50 -1.80
N TYR A 323 -13.48 9.98 -1.20
CA TYR A 323 -12.14 10.53 -1.26
C TYR A 323 -11.16 9.48 -1.81
N THR A 324 -11.41 8.99 -3.03
CA THR A 324 -10.50 8.06 -3.71
C THR A 324 -9.71 8.77 -4.81
N TRP A 325 -8.43 8.40 -4.95
CA TRP A 325 -7.61 8.83 -6.08
C TRP A 325 -7.98 8.13 -7.39
N LEU A 326 -8.68 6.98 -7.34
CA LEU A 326 -9.09 6.19 -8.50
C LEU A 326 -10.22 6.86 -9.29
N THR A 327 -9.97 8.07 -9.76
CA THR A 327 -10.90 8.91 -10.51
C THR A 327 -10.39 9.23 -11.90
N PRO A 328 -11.28 9.48 -12.89
CA PRO A 328 -10.89 9.92 -14.22
C PRO A 328 -10.11 11.24 -14.23
N ARG A 329 -10.27 12.07 -13.19
CA ARG A 329 -9.51 13.31 -13.01
C ARG A 329 -8.03 13.04 -12.79
N TYR A 330 -7.71 11.98 -12.04
CA TYR A 330 -6.32 11.59 -11.79
C TYR A 330 -5.74 10.85 -13.01
N ASN A 331 -6.48 9.87 -13.52
CA ASN A 331 -6.09 9.11 -14.71
C ASN A 331 -7.33 8.76 -15.54
N PRO A 332 -7.42 9.23 -16.81
CA PRO A 332 -8.56 8.94 -17.69
C PRO A 332 -8.88 7.44 -17.86
N THR A 333 -7.87 6.56 -17.71
CA THR A 333 -8.06 5.11 -17.82
C THR A 333 -8.83 4.52 -16.63
N PHE A 334 -9.02 5.27 -15.55
CA PHE A 334 -9.84 4.84 -14.40
C PHE A 334 -11.33 5.05 -14.65
N ALA A 335 -11.69 5.78 -15.72
CA ALA A 335 -13.08 5.98 -16.08
C ALA A 335 -13.80 4.64 -16.30
N ARG A 336 -15.03 4.57 -15.80
CA ARG A 336 -15.96 3.51 -16.11
C ARG A 336 -16.68 3.83 -17.43
N ALA A 337 -16.94 2.79 -18.23
CA ALA A 337 -17.67 2.95 -19.49
C ALA A 337 -19.13 3.42 -19.30
N ASP A 338 -19.72 3.17 -18.13
CA ASP A 338 -21.08 3.59 -17.78
C ASP A 338 -21.15 5.01 -17.15
N GLY A 339 -20.02 5.71 -17.01
CA GLY A 339 -19.92 7.04 -16.42
C GLY A 339 -20.17 7.11 -14.92
N LEU A 340 -20.42 5.98 -14.25
CA LEU A 340 -20.63 5.96 -12.80
C LEU A 340 -19.31 6.17 -12.03
N PRO A 341 -19.35 6.77 -10.83
CA PRO A 341 -18.17 6.89 -9.98
C PRO A 341 -17.66 5.51 -9.54
N GLY A 342 -16.36 5.41 -9.30
CA GLY A 342 -15.71 4.20 -8.75
C GLY A 342 -16.19 3.87 -7.33
N ARG A 343 -16.08 2.58 -6.97
CA ARG A 343 -16.41 2.08 -5.62
C ARG A 343 -15.31 1.16 -5.08
N PRO A 344 -14.03 1.65 -5.00
CA PRO A 344 -12.85 0.83 -4.76
C PRO A 344 -12.62 0.46 -3.29
N LEU A 345 -13.21 1.17 -2.32
CA LEU A 345 -12.78 1.20 -0.92
C LEU A 345 -13.76 0.49 0.04
N PRO A 346 -13.40 0.27 1.31
CA PRO A 346 -14.25 -0.43 2.29
C PRO A 346 -15.57 0.25 2.61
N PHE A 347 -15.62 1.59 2.56
CA PHE A 347 -16.84 2.38 2.84
C PHE A 347 -17.28 3.13 1.59
N ASP A 348 -18.57 3.34 1.44
CA ASP A 348 -19.13 4.09 0.31
C ASP A 348 -18.97 5.61 0.48
N SER A 349 -19.52 6.39 -0.47
CA SER A 349 -19.46 7.86 -0.42
C SER A 349 -20.26 8.49 0.71
N ASP A 350 -21.16 7.76 1.34
CA ASP A 350 -21.94 8.18 2.50
C ASP A 350 -21.40 7.60 3.81
N PHE A 351 -20.19 7.00 3.76
CA PHE A 351 -19.48 6.40 4.87
C PHE A 351 -20.12 5.13 5.44
N ALA A 352 -21.03 4.51 4.70
CA ALA A 352 -21.61 3.23 5.07
C ALA A 352 -20.67 2.06 4.70
N ALA A 353 -20.59 1.08 5.59
CA ALA A 353 -19.75 -0.11 5.40
C ALA A 353 -20.24 -0.96 4.22
N LYS A 354 -19.34 -1.24 3.29
CA LYS A 354 -19.59 -2.07 2.10
C LYS A 354 -19.21 -3.55 2.35
N PRO A 355 -19.57 -4.45 1.43
CA PRO A 355 -19.07 -5.83 1.45
C PRO A 355 -17.55 -5.95 1.56
N ALA A 356 -16.79 -5.00 0.99
CA ALA A 356 -15.31 -4.94 1.11
C ALA A 356 -14.84 -4.75 2.56
N TYR A 357 -15.48 -3.88 3.34
CA TYR A 357 -15.20 -3.74 4.77
C TYR A 357 -15.34 -5.08 5.52
N TRP A 358 -16.42 -5.82 5.26
CA TRP A 358 -16.66 -7.11 5.88
C TRP A 358 -15.66 -8.18 5.41
N ALA A 359 -15.19 -8.09 4.16
CA ALA A 359 -14.12 -8.96 3.66
C ALA A 359 -12.81 -8.75 4.43
N VAL A 360 -12.41 -7.47 4.67
CA VAL A 360 -11.22 -7.14 5.45
C VAL A 360 -11.36 -7.63 6.91
N ILE A 361 -12.49 -7.34 7.57
CA ILE A 361 -12.73 -7.78 8.97
C ILE A 361 -12.59 -9.31 9.11
N ARG A 362 -13.24 -10.07 8.23
CA ARG A 362 -13.23 -11.54 8.29
C ARG A 362 -11.84 -12.11 8.00
N ALA A 363 -11.15 -11.55 7.02
CA ALA A 363 -9.79 -11.97 6.71
C ALA A 363 -8.85 -11.74 7.91
N ILE A 364 -8.92 -10.56 8.54
CA ILE A 364 -8.13 -10.26 9.74
C ILE A 364 -8.52 -11.17 10.91
N GLN A 365 -9.82 -11.42 11.14
CA GLN A 365 -10.29 -12.32 12.20
C GLN A 365 -9.81 -13.77 12.02
N GLY A 366 -9.73 -14.23 10.77
CA GLY A 366 -9.19 -15.56 10.41
C GLY A 366 -7.67 -15.67 10.51
N ALA A 367 -6.95 -14.56 10.51
CA ALA A 367 -5.50 -14.54 10.51
C ALA A 367 -4.88 -15.20 11.76
N PRO A 368 -3.77 -15.92 11.66
CA PRO A 368 -3.03 -16.42 12.81
C PRO A 368 -2.56 -15.27 13.71
N LYS A 369 -2.55 -15.48 15.03
CA LYS A 369 -1.99 -14.51 15.98
C LYS A 369 -0.49 -14.38 15.79
N ARG A 370 0.03 -13.14 15.87
CA ARG A 370 1.44 -12.78 15.77
C ARG A 370 1.89 -12.00 16.99
N ARG A 371 3.19 -11.97 17.21
CA ARG A 371 3.78 -11.00 18.15
C ARG A 371 3.73 -9.62 17.51
N ALA A 372 3.11 -8.64 18.18
CA ALA A 372 3.15 -7.26 17.74
C ALA A 372 4.59 -6.74 17.72
N LEU A 373 4.96 -5.93 16.72
CA LEU A 373 6.30 -5.32 16.65
C LEU A 373 6.43 -4.17 17.67
N TYR A 374 5.34 -3.50 17.98
CA TYR A 374 5.27 -2.45 19.00
C TYR A 374 4.26 -2.88 20.06
N VAL A 375 4.68 -2.89 21.29
CA VAL A 375 3.79 -2.98 22.46
C VAL A 375 3.60 -1.56 22.93
N GLU A 376 2.35 -1.12 23.02
CA GLU A 376 1.99 0.17 23.62
C GLU A 376 2.45 0.26 25.09
#